data_f2af86cedd1c9d35181d91a0afe37091
#
_entry.id   f2af86cedd1c9d35181d91a0afe37091
#
_cell.length_a   1.000
_cell.length_b   1.000
_cell.length_c   1.000
_cell.angle_alpha   90.00
_cell.angle_beta   90.00
_cell.angle_gamma   90.00
#
_symmetry.space_group_name_H-M   'P 1'
#
loop_
_entity.id
_entity.type
_entity.pdbx_description
1 polymer ?
#
loop_
_entity_poly.entity_id
_entity_poly.type
_entity_poly.pdbx_seq_one_letter_code
_entity_poly.pdbx_strand_id
1 'polypeptide(L)'
;PGMDDPALTGRLHTSDTIMRVEELPESLVILGGGFIAAEFAHVFSSFGTKVTVVNRSDRLLRREDALIAERYTDAAARHYTLRLNQHVVALEEGTHGRLRVVTEDADGVHYGFQGDLVLCAQGRVPNGARLRVDAAGVRMDAHGLVVVDEYQRTNVPGIWALGDVSNPYQLKHVANHEERVVQHNLLHPDDLVASDRRFVPPHGVFTDPQIASVGLTEDAARAAGHDVAVAVQEYASVAYGWALNDEGHCVKLVADRATKHLLGAHIIGPQATLLIQPVIQAMSTGVDVPTMARGQYWIHPALTEVIENALLSLGIEADA
;
A
#
# COMPACT_ATOMS: atom_id res chain seq x y z
N PRO A 1 18.40 12.62 3.90
CA PRO A 1 19.49 13.64 3.95
C PRO A 1 19.27 14.68 2.86
N GLY A 2 19.61 15.95 3.13
CA GLY A 2 19.63 17.02 2.13
C GLY A 2 18.31 17.76 1.88
N MET A 3 17.22 17.42 2.56
CA MET A 3 15.91 18.08 2.36
C MET A 3 15.92 19.58 2.71
N ASP A 4 16.80 19.99 3.61
CA ASP A 4 16.93 21.38 4.05
C ASP A 4 18.15 22.09 3.40
N ASP A 5 18.80 21.46 2.42
CA ASP A 5 19.95 22.04 1.73
C ASP A 5 19.48 23.03 0.66
N PRO A 6 19.82 24.33 0.78
CA PRO A 6 19.44 25.33 -0.23
C PRO A 6 19.97 25.03 -1.63
N ALA A 7 21.12 24.34 -1.74
CA ALA A 7 21.71 23.97 -3.03
C ALA A 7 20.84 22.96 -3.81
N LEU A 8 19.96 22.19 -3.12
CA LEU A 8 19.09 21.20 -3.72
C LEU A 8 17.66 21.72 -3.96
N THR A 9 17.39 22.98 -3.56
CA THR A 9 16.06 23.61 -3.70
C THR A 9 15.62 23.64 -5.18
N GLY A 10 14.37 23.23 -5.42
CA GLY A 10 13.78 23.18 -6.76
C GLY A 10 14.11 21.93 -7.57
N ARG A 11 15.04 21.08 -7.09
CA ARG A 11 15.40 19.81 -7.75
C ARG A 11 15.14 18.57 -6.87
N LEU A 12 15.09 18.76 -5.56
CA LEU A 12 14.70 17.71 -4.59
C LEU A 12 13.27 17.93 -4.15
N HIS A 13 12.43 16.93 -4.38
CA HIS A 13 10.99 16.97 -4.14
C HIS A 13 10.55 15.92 -3.14
N THR A 14 9.41 16.17 -2.53
CA THR A 14 8.57 15.18 -1.84
C THR A 14 7.26 14.99 -2.59
N SER A 15 6.40 14.09 -2.13
CA SER A 15 5.04 13.95 -2.67
C SER A 15 4.22 15.26 -2.62
N ASP A 16 4.55 16.18 -1.69
CA ASP A 16 3.84 17.46 -1.55
C ASP A 16 4.22 18.47 -2.65
N THR A 17 5.42 18.36 -3.19
CA THR A 17 5.97 19.35 -4.15
C THR A 17 6.08 18.85 -5.57
N ILE A 18 6.29 17.54 -5.78
CA ILE A 18 6.53 16.97 -7.12
C ILE A 18 5.33 17.13 -8.07
N MET A 19 4.11 17.19 -7.53
CA MET A 19 2.90 17.41 -8.33
C MET A 19 2.71 18.86 -8.80
N ARG A 20 3.63 19.76 -8.44
CA ARG A 20 3.57 21.20 -8.78
C ARG A 20 4.70 21.60 -9.72
N VAL A 21 5.43 20.64 -10.28
CA VAL A 21 6.43 20.93 -11.30
C VAL A 21 5.75 21.48 -12.56
N GLU A 22 6.30 22.54 -13.12
CA GLU A 22 5.70 23.21 -14.30
C GLU A 22 6.08 22.49 -15.61
N GLU A 23 7.23 21.80 -15.62
CA GLU A 23 7.72 21.06 -16.78
C GLU A 23 8.03 19.61 -16.40
N LEU A 24 7.74 18.66 -17.30
CA LEU A 24 8.13 17.27 -17.10
C LEU A 24 9.65 17.12 -17.19
N PRO A 25 10.28 16.51 -16.19
CA PRO A 25 11.73 16.25 -16.26
C PRO A 25 12.02 15.16 -17.31
N GLU A 26 13.17 15.26 -17.99
CA GLU A 26 13.62 14.17 -18.86
C GLU A 26 14.00 12.92 -18.03
N SER A 27 14.49 13.13 -16.81
CA SER A 27 14.93 12.07 -15.90
C SER A 27 14.55 12.37 -14.45
N LEU A 28 14.06 11.33 -13.75
CA LEU A 28 13.67 11.37 -12.35
C LEU A 28 14.30 10.21 -11.58
N VAL A 29 14.99 10.51 -10.48
CA VAL A 29 15.44 9.50 -9.54
C VAL A 29 14.49 9.49 -8.35
N ILE A 30 13.88 8.33 -8.06
CA ILE A 30 12.94 8.15 -6.95
C ILE A 30 13.63 7.35 -5.84
N LEU A 31 13.67 7.91 -4.64
CA LEU A 31 14.25 7.28 -3.45
C LEU A 31 13.15 6.61 -2.62
N GLY A 32 13.18 5.28 -2.55
CA GLY A 32 12.21 4.45 -1.83
C GLY A 32 11.55 3.42 -2.72
N GLY A 33 10.87 2.44 -2.10
CA GLY A 33 10.20 1.34 -2.79
C GLY A 33 8.78 1.07 -2.26
N GLY A 34 8.17 2.05 -1.58
CA GLY A 34 6.78 1.99 -1.11
C GLY A 34 5.78 2.48 -2.16
N PHE A 35 4.50 2.52 -1.79
CA PHE A 35 3.40 2.88 -2.70
C PHE A 35 3.57 4.26 -3.34
N ILE A 36 4.04 5.27 -2.59
CA ILE A 36 4.32 6.61 -3.14
C ILE A 36 5.37 6.54 -4.26
N ALA A 37 6.46 5.81 -4.02
CA ALA A 37 7.50 5.63 -5.04
C ALA A 37 6.96 4.90 -6.28
N ALA A 38 6.17 3.85 -6.08
CA ALA A 38 5.58 3.05 -7.14
C ALA A 38 4.61 3.86 -8.01
N GLU A 39 3.69 4.61 -7.38
CA GLU A 39 2.69 5.42 -8.08
C GLU A 39 3.34 6.57 -8.86
N PHE A 40 4.29 7.31 -8.27
CA PHE A 40 5.00 8.36 -9.00
C PHE A 40 5.91 7.80 -10.10
N ALA A 41 6.52 6.62 -9.89
CA ALA A 41 7.28 5.97 -10.96
C ALA A 41 6.37 5.66 -12.15
N HIS A 42 5.17 5.12 -11.91
CA HIS A 42 4.18 4.88 -12.94
C HIS A 42 3.74 6.17 -13.64
N VAL A 43 3.35 7.21 -12.89
CA VAL A 43 2.89 8.48 -13.45
C VAL A 43 3.95 9.11 -14.34
N PHE A 44 5.16 9.32 -13.84
CA PHE A 44 6.20 10.01 -14.60
C PHE A 44 6.69 9.20 -15.81
N SER A 45 6.82 7.87 -15.66
CA SER A 45 7.20 7.02 -16.81
C SER A 45 6.14 6.99 -17.90
N SER A 46 4.85 7.02 -17.53
CA SER A 46 3.73 7.09 -18.49
C SER A 46 3.73 8.40 -19.29
N PHE A 47 4.29 9.48 -18.74
CA PHE A 47 4.50 10.73 -19.47
C PHE A 47 5.84 10.79 -20.22
N GLY A 48 6.64 9.73 -20.21
CA GLY A 48 7.88 9.61 -20.97
C GLY A 48 9.16 10.01 -20.20
N THR A 49 9.06 10.35 -18.91
CA THR A 49 10.23 10.59 -18.05
C THR A 49 11.03 9.29 -17.87
N LYS A 50 12.35 9.36 -17.97
CA LYS A 50 13.24 8.24 -17.64
C LYS A 50 13.36 8.08 -16.14
N VAL A 51 12.65 7.08 -15.58
CA VAL A 51 12.60 6.86 -14.13
C VAL A 51 13.65 5.86 -13.69
N THR A 52 14.38 6.22 -12.61
CA THR A 52 15.24 5.30 -11.85
C THR A 52 14.73 5.23 -10.41
N VAL A 53 14.35 4.03 -9.95
CA VAL A 53 13.92 3.80 -8.57
C VAL A 53 15.07 3.20 -7.78
N VAL A 54 15.47 3.88 -6.70
CA VAL A 54 16.53 3.44 -5.78
C VAL A 54 15.88 2.95 -4.50
N ASN A 55 16.07 1.68 -4.15
CA ASN A 55 15.47 1.07 -2.97
C ASN A 55 16.49 0.25 -2.17
N ARG A 56 16.42 0.33 -0.85
CA ARG A 56 17.31 -0.41 0.06
C ARG A 56 17.01 -1.90 0.17
N SER A 57 15.79 -2.31 -0.21
CA SER A 57 15.34 -3.70 -0.15
C SER A 57 15.51 -4.38 -1.51
N ASP A 58 15.46 -5.71 -1.50
CA ASP A 58 15.55 -6.60 -2.66
C ASP A 58 14.33 -6.52 -3.60
N ARG A 59 13.22 -5.91 -3.15
CA ARG A 59 11.97 -5.77 -3.91
C ARG A 59 11.24 -4.48 -3.56
N LEU A 60 10.36 -4.05 -4.45
CA LEU A 60 9.41 -2.98 -4.21
C LEU A 60 8.21 -3.47 -3.39
N LEU A 61 7.46 -2.55 -2.79
CA LEU A 61 6.20 -2.83 -2.09
C LEU A 61 6.31 -3.98 -1.06
N ARG A 62 7.41 -4.08 -0.34
CA ARG A 62 7.72 -5.19 0.56
C ARG A 62 6.70 -5.42 1.70
N ARG A 63 5.74 -4.51 1.90
CA ARG A 63 4.63 -4.67 2.87
C ARG A 63 3.44 -5.43 2.29
N GLU A 64 3.39 -5.57 0.96
CA GLU A 64 2.41 -6.41 0.29
C GLU A 64 2.73 -7.90 0.55
N ASP A 65 1.78 -8.76 0.19
CA ASP A 65 2.05 -10.19 0.18
C ASP A 65 3.26 -10.50 -0.71
N ALA A 66 4.08 -11.47 -0.31
CA ALA A 66 5.36 -11.75 -0.95
C ALA A 66 5.24 -12.00 -2.46
N LEU A 67 4.21 -12.76 -2.88
CA LEU A 67 3.94 -13.04 -4.29
C LEU A 67 3.59 -11.76 -5.06
N ILE A 68 2.77 -10.90 -4.47
CA ILE A 68 2.35 -9.64 -5.09
C ILE A 68 3.53 -8.68 -5.24
N ALA A 69 4.34 -8.55 -4.20
CA ALA A 69 5.54 -7.71 -4.23
C ALA A 69 6.56 -8.17 -5.27
N GLU A 70 6.76 -9.49 -5.40
CA GLU A 70 7.62 -10.10 -6.40
C GLU A 70 7.11 -9.78 -7.83
N ARG A 71 5.85 -10.13 -8.13
CA ARG A 71 5.23 -9.88 -9.45
C ARG A 71 5.24 -8.42 -9.84
N TYR A 72 4.97 -7.53 -8.87
CA TYR A 72 5.05 -6.11 -9.13
C TYR A 72 6.48 -5.65 -9.42
N THR A 73 7.47 -6.15 -8.69
CA THR A 73 8.87 -5.80 -8.91
C THR A 73 9.32 -6.21 -10.31
N ASP A 74 8.93 -7.40 -10.76
CA ASP A 74 9.22 -7.90 -12.11
C ASP A 74 8.53 -7.07 -13.20
N ALA A 75 7.26 -6.69 -12.98
CA ALA A 75 6.54 -5.81 -13.90
C ALA A 75 7.20 -4.42 -13.97
N ALA A 76 7.52 -3.83 -12.82
CA ALA A 76 8.17 -2.53 -12.71
C ALA A 76 9.54 -2.49 -13.42
N ALA A 77 10.32 -3.58 -13.35
CA ALA A 77 11.62 -3.69 -14.02
C ALA A 77 11.56 -3.59 -15.55
N ARG A 78 10.38 -3.79 -16.14
CA ARG A 78 10.15 -3.64 -17.60
C ARG A 78 9.94 -2.18 -18.01
N HIS A 79 9.55 -1.31 -17.07
CA HIS A 79 9.18 0.08 -17.32
C HIS A 79 10.19 1.09 -16.77
N TYR A 80 10.88 0.76 -15.66
CA TYR A 80 11.85 1.66 -15.02
C TYR A 80 13.18 0.96 -14.76
N THR A 81 14.21 1.77 -14.55
CA THR A 81 15.47 1.25 -14.03
C THR A 81 15.35 1.05 -12.53
N LEU A 82 15.44 -0.21 -12.06
CA LEU A 82 15.47 -0.51 -10.63
C LEU A 82 16.90 -0.64 -10.12
N ARG A 83 17.17 -0.01 -8.98
CA ARG A 83 18.41 -0.11 -8.19
C ARG A 83 18.05 -0.58 -6.79
N LEU A 84 17.93 -1.90 -6.65
CA LEU A 84 17.57 -2.57 -5.41
C LEU A 84 18.81 -2.85 -4.56
N ASN A 85 18.61 -3.09 -3.24
CA ASN A 85 19.69 -3.31 -2.27
C ASN A 85 20.70 -2.14 -2.23
N GLN A 86 20.21 -0.90 -2.41
CA GLN A 86 21.03 0.30 -2.47
C GLN A 86 20.65 1.29 -1.36
N HIS A 87 21.59 1.61 -0.49
CA HIS A 87 21.42 2.61 0.55
C HIS A 87 21.86 3.98 0.03
N VAL A 88 21.02 4.99 0.14
CA VAL A 88 21.39 6.37 -0.20
C VAL A 88 22.30 6.92 0.88
N VAL A 89 23.50 7.35 0.49
CA VAL A 89 24.52 7.90 1.41
C VAL A 89 24.73 9.39 1.22
N ALA A 90 24.55 9.92 0.00
CA ALA A 90 24.66 11.36 -0.25
C ALA A 90 23.78 11.81 -1.43
N LEU A 91 23.48 13.11 -1.44
CA LEU A 91 22.97 13.86 -2.59
C LEU A 91 23.99 14.95 -2.90
N GLU A 92 24.37 15.06 -4.16
CA GLU A 92 25.43 15.94 -4.63
C GLU A 92 24.97 16.68 -5.89
N GLU A 93 25.65 17.78 -6.21
CA GLU A 93 25.54 18.37 -7.52
C GLU A 93 26.12 17.42 -8.58
N GLY A 94 25.32 17.16 -9.61
CA GLY A 94 25.73 16.37 -10.76
C GLY A 94 26.23 17.23 -11.91
N THR A 95 26.37 16.61 -13.08
CA THR A 95 26.75 17.34 -14.31
C THR A 95 25.50 17.96 -14.96
N HIS A 96 25.70 19.06 -15.68
CA HIS A 96 24.64 19.76 -16.46
C HIS A 96 23.42 20.18 -15.61
N GLY A 97 23.65 20.60 -14.36
CA GLY A 97 22.57 21.04 -13.45
C GLY A 97 21.71 19.92 -12.87
N ARG A 98 22.05 18.65 -13.08
CA ARG A 98 21.37 17.49 -12.51
C ARG A 98 21.76 17.28 -11.04
N LEU A 99 20.91 16.53 -10.30
CA LEU A 99 21.29 15.99 -9.01
C LEU A 99 21.90 14.60 -9.18
N ARG A 100 22.93 14.32 -8.38
CA ARG A 100 23.54 13.00 -8.27
C ARG A 100 23.19 12.37 -6.94
N VAL A 101 22.55 11.22 -6.99
CA VAL A 101 22.29 10.35 -5.85
C VAL A 101 23.45 9.38 -5.73
N VAL A 102 24.15 9.42 -4.61
CA VAL A 102 25.21 8.45 -4.28
C VAL A 102 24.60 7.37 -3.39
N THR A 103 24.82 6.12 -3.76
CA THR A 103 24.35 4.95 -3.01
C THR A 103 25.50 4.02 -2.70
N GLU A 104 25.28 3.16 -1.71
CA GLU A 104 26.18 2.08 -1.28
C GLU A 104 25.41 0.76 -1.25
N ASP A 105 26.00 -0.30 -1.76
CA ASP A 105 25.45 -1.66 -1.64
C ASP A 105 25.97 -2.37 -0.38
N ALA A 106 25.60 -3.65 -0.23
CA ALA A 106 25.99 -4.47 0.93
C ALA A 106 27.51 -4.73 1.03
N ASP A 107 28.21 -4.61 -0.09
CA ASP A 107 29.67 -4.83 -0.17
C ASP A 107 30.45 -3.51 0.01
N GLY A 108 29.77 -2.40 0.29
CA GLY A 108 30.35 -1.07 0.46
C GLY A 108 30.76 -0.39 -0.86
N VAL A 109 30.27 -0.90 -1.99
CA VAL A 109 30.56 -0.30 -3.30
C VAL A 109 29.61 0.87 -3.54
N HIS A 110 30.19 2.01 -3.93
CA HIS A 110 29.44 3.23 -4.20
C HIS A 110 29.05 3.32 -5.68
N TYR A 111 27.79 3.72 -5.89
CA TYR A 111 27.22 3.99 -7.22
C TYR A 111 26.67 5.42 -7.27
N GLY A 112 26.61 6.00 -8.47
CA GLY A 112 26.05 7.33 -8.69
C GLY A 112 24.96 7.31 -9.77
N PHE A 113 23.79 7.85 -9.45
CA PHE A 113 22.66 7.99 -10.37
C PHE A 113 22.30 9.46 -10.50
N GLN A 114 22.09 9.95 -11.73
CA GLN A 114 21.77 11.36 -11.97
C GLN A 114 20.35 11.50 -12.53
N GLY A 115 19.67 12.56 -12.10
CA GLY A 115 18.36 12.95 -12.61
C GLY A 115 18.20 14.47 -12.61
N ASP A 116 17.34 14.97 -13.48
CA ASP A 116 16.96 16.39 -13.49
C ASP A 116 16.27 16.74 -12.18
N LEU A 117 15.44 15.80 -11.69
CA LEU A 117 14.78 15.87 -10.38
C LEU A 117 15.05 14.60 -9.57
N VAL A 118 14.96 14.75 -8.24
CA VAL A 118 14.98 13.64 -7.28
C VAL A 118 13.70 13.72 -6.43
N LEU A 119 12.98 12.60 -6.31
CA LEU A 119 11.83 12.45 -5.43
C LEU A 119 12.20 11.64 -4.18
N CYS A 120 12.08 12.24 -3.00
CA CYS A 120 12.21 11.55 -1.74
C CYS A 120 10.86 10.92 -1.33
N ALA A 121 10.75 9.59 -1.46
CA ALA A 121 9.55 8.79 -1.15
C ALA A 121 9.86 7.68 -0.11
N GLN A 122 10.76 7.97 0.85
CA GLN A 122 11.30 7.00 1.83
C GLN A 122 10.42 6.82 3.08
N GLY A 123 9.26 7.43 3.14
CA GLY A 123 8.29 7.30 4.24
C GLY A 123 7.55 8.60 4.52
N ARG A 124 6.69 8.55 5.53
CA ARG A 124 5.86 9.68 5.98
C ARG A 124 6.10 9.94 7.46
N VAL A 125 6.05 11.20 7.85
CA VAL A 125 6.18 11.63 9.25
C VAL A 125 4.84 12.23 9.67
N PRO A 126 4.22 11.76 10.77
CA PRO A 126 3.00 12.35 11.30
C PRO A 126 3.19 13.82 11.70
N ASN A 127 2.15 14.63 11.52
CA ASN A 127 2.22 16.07 11.81
C ASN A 127 1.97 16.43 13.29
N GLY A 128 1.90 15.47 14.20
CA GLY A 128 1.65 15.68 15.63
C GLY A 128 2.62 16.69 16.27
N ALA A 129 3.91 16.56 15.96
CA ALA A 129 4.94 17.50 16.45
C ALA A 129 4.73 18.92 15.90
N ARG A 130 4.30 19.08 14.64
CA ARG A 130 4.01 20.39 14.04
C ARG A 130 2.80 21.07 14.67
N LEU A 131 1.84 20.29 15.16
CA LEU A 131 0.66 20.78 15.88
C LEU A 131 0.98 21.13 17.33
N ARG A 132 2.18 20.79 17.83
CA ARG A 132 2.61 21.01 19.23
C ARG A 132 1.61 20.42 20.23
N VAL A 133 1.14 19.22 19.96
CA VAL A 133 0.13 18.54 20.78
C VAL A 133 0.61 18.29 22.22
N ASP A 134 1.92 18.23 22.44
CA ASP A 134 2.60 18.18 23.73
C ASP A 134 2.29 19.38 24.63
N ALA A 135 2.10 20.57 24.06
CA ALA A 135 1.72 21.77 24.79
C ALA A 135 0.32 21.66 25.47
N ALA A 136 -0.55 20.81 24.94
CA ALA A 136 -1.84 20.45 25.51
C ALA A 136 -1.78 19.18 26.39
N GLY A 137 -0.60 18.59 26.61
CA GLY A 137 -0.41 17.35 27.35
C GLY A 137 -0.87 16.09 26.62
N VAL A 138 -1.12 16.17 25.31
CA VAL A 138 -1.49 15.02 24.46
C VAL A 138 -0.27 14.15 24.20
N ARG A 139 -0.40 12.84 24.40
CA ARG A 139 0.69 11.89 24.22
C ARG A 139 0.86 11.50 22.75
N MET A 140 2.10 11.36 22.34
CA MET A 140 2.50 10.74 21.07
C MET A 140 3.28 9.45 21.36
N ASP A 141 3.25 8.51 20.43
CA ASP A 141 4.08 7.31 20.45
C ASP A 141 5.52 7.58 19.93
N ALA A 142 6.35 6.54 19.91
CA ALA A 142 7.73 6.62 19.41
C ALA A 142 7.84 6.93 17.92
N HIS A 143 6.74 6.78 17.16
CA HIS A 143 6.66 7.07 15.73
C HIS A 143 6.08 8.46 15.44
N GLY A 144 5.71 9.21 16.49
CA GLY A 144 5.13 10.55 16.36
C GLY A 144 3.63 10.55 16.10
N LEU A 145 2.95 9.41 16.23
CA LEU A 145 1.49 9.31 16.15
C LEU A 145 0.85 9.74 17.48
N VAL A 146 -0.22 10.50 17.41
CA VAL A 146 -1.05 10.82 18.58
C VAL A 146 -1.70 9.53 19.07
N VAL A 147 -1.50 9.22 20.37
CA VAL A 147 -2.07 8.02 20.99
C VAL A 147 -3.57 8.23 21.26
N VAL A 148 -4.40 7.36 20.72
CA VAL A 148 -5.85 7.34 20.92
C VAL A 148 -6.32 5.96 21.37
N ASP A 149 -7.48 5.93 22.06
CA ASP A 149 -8.19 4.69 22.36
C ASP A 149 -9.04 4.20 21.17
N GLU A 150 -9.78 3.12 21.34
CA GLU A 150 -10.66 2.57 20.31
C GLU A 150 -11.80 3.51 19.90
N TYR A 151 -12.13 4.50 20.74
CA TYR A 151 -13.14 5.53 20.48
C TYR A 151 -12.56 6.80 19.86
N GLN A 152 -11.28 6.82 19.51
CA GLN A 152 -10.50 7.95 18.97
C GLN A 152 -10.27 9.09 19.99
N ARG A 153 -10.37 8.83 21.32
CA ARG A 153 -10.08 9.80 22.37
C ARG A 153 -8.60 9.80 22.69
N THR A 154 -8.02 10.99 22.88
CA THR A 154 -6.66 11.12 23.44
C THR A 154 -6.69 10.93 24.96
N ASN A 155 -5.52 10.97 25.57
CA ASN A 155 -5.39 11.00 27.04
C ASN A 155 -5.88 12.29 27.69
N VAL A 156 -6.20 13.33 26.91
CA VAL A 156 -6.69 14.62 27.41
C VAL A 156 -8.19 14.72 27.15
N PRO A 157 -9.04 14.85 28.18
CA PRO A 157 -10.48 14.99 28.00
C PRO A 157 -10.85 16.13 27.04
N GLY A 158 -11.78 15.85 26.10
CA GLY A 158 -12.23 16.83 25.11
C GLY A 158 -11.32 16.97 23.90
N ILE A 159 -10.21 16.23 23.82
CA ILE A 159 -9.33 16.19 22.63
C ILE A 159 -9.39 14.81 22.00
N TRP A 160 -9.68 14.80 20.71
CA TRP A 160 -9.79 13.62 19.84
C TRP A 160 -8.77 13.72 18.72
N ALA A 161 -8.34 12.58 18.18
CA ALA A 161 -7.49 12.56 17.00
C ALA A 161 -7.88 11.41 16.06
N LEU A 162 -7.77 11.63 14.77
CA LEU A 162 -8.12 10.66 13.73
C LEU A 162 -7.25 10.84 12.48
N GLY A 163 -7.24 9.83 11.62
CA GLY A 163 -6.51 9.85 10.36
C GLY A 163 -4.99 9.74 10.53
N ASP A 164 -4.26 10.25 9.55
CA ASP A 164 -2.80 10.08 9.42
C ASP A 164 -1.98 10.54 10.63
N VAL A 165 -2.56 11.38 11.48
CA VAL A 165 -1.88 11.87 12.70
C VAL A 165 -1.94 10.87 13.85
N SER A 166 -2.87 9.90 13.81
CA SER A 166 -3.13 8.97 14.91
C SER A 166 -3.14 7.48 14.53
N ASN A 167 -3.16 7.15 13.23
CA ASN A 167 -3.13 5.75 12.80
C ASN A 167 -1.97 5.43 11.85
N PRO A 168 -1.43 4.19 11.90
CA PRO A 168 -0.28 3.80 11.11
C PRO A 168 -0.59 3.49 9.64
N TYR A 169 -1.87 3.37 9.27
CA TYR A 169 -2.28 3.01 7.92
C TYR A 169 -2.15 4.18 6.95
N GLN A 170 -2.45 5.41 7.42
CA GLN A 170 -2.34 6.65 6.64
C GLN A 170 -3.15 6.58 5.33
N LEU A 171 -4.40 6.09 5.44
CA LEU A 171 -5.32 5.87 4.34
C LEU A 171 -6.56 6.75 4.47
N LYS A 172 -6.97 7.42 3.38
CA LYS A 172 -8.10 8.34 3.37
C LYS A 172 -9.41 7.71 3.83
N HIS A 173 -9.71 6.49 3.40
CA HIS A 173 -10.95 5.81 3.78
C HIS A 173 -10.93 5.32 5.25
N VAL A 174 -9.75 5.05 5.83
CA VAL A 174 -9.61 4.82 7.28
C VAL A 174 -9.92 6.10 8.04
N ALA A 175 -9.35 7.24 7.62
CA ALA A 175 -9.67 8.53 8.21
C ALA A 175 -11.17 8.88 8.10
N ASN A 176 -11.83 8.56 6.99
CA ASN A 176 -13.27 8.74 6.82
C ASN A 176 -14.10 7.85 7.76
N HIS A 177 -13.62 6.63 8.05
CA HIS A 177 -14.27 5.76 9.03
C HIS A 177 -14.12 6.33 10.44
N GLU A 178 -12.90 6.69 10.83
CA GLU A 178 -12.60 7.27 12.14
C GLU A 178 -13.33 8.61 12.36
N GLU A 179 -13.51 9.41 11.30
CA GLU A 179 -14.30 10.66 11.33
C GLU A 179 -15.75 10.39 11.75
N ARG A 180 -16.39 9.34 11.17
CA ARG A 180 -17.77 8.97 11.56
C ARG A 180 -17.84 8.50 13.00
N VAL A 181 -16.82 7.77 13.47
CA VAL A 181 -16.70 7.36 14.89
C VAL A 181 -16.60 8.57 15.79
N VAL A 182 -15.71 9.51 15.49
CA VAL A 182 -15.53 10.74 16.28
C VAL A 182 -16.80 11.58 16.26
N GLN A 183 -17.44 11.77 15.08
CA GLN A 183 -18.69 12.50 14.96
C GLN A 183 -19.79 11.90 15.83
N HIS A 184 -20.00 10.57 15.75
CA HIS A 184 -21.00 9.88 16.58
C HIS A 184 -20.70 10.09 18.06
N ASN A 185 -19.48 9.84 18.50
CA ASN A 185 -19.07 9.89 19.88
C ASN A 185 -19.11 11.28 20.50
N LEU A 186 -18.91 12.32 19.72
CA LEU A 186 -19.09 13.70 20.15
C LEU A 186 -20.56 14.08 20.35
N LEU A 187 -21.45 13.56 19.51
CA LEU A 187 -22.89 13.82 19.57
C LEU A 187 -23.62 12.92 20.56
N HIS A 188 -23.07 11.73 20.84
CA HIS A 188 -23.67 10.72 21.70
C HIS A 188 -22.68 10.22 22.78
N PRO A 189 -22.30 11.08 23.76
CA PRO A 189 -21.25 10.74 24.72
C PRO A 189 -21.59 9.57 25.65
N ASP A 190 -22.88 9.23 25.78
CA ASP A 190 -23.36 8.10 26.58
C ASP A 190 -23.56 6.81 25.76
N ASP A 191 -23.33 6.85 24.43
CA ASP A 191 -23.48 5.72 23.50
C ASP A 191 -22.30 5.69 22.51
N LEU A 192 -21.14 5.32 23.03
CA LEU A 192 -19.89 5.34 22.25
C LEU A 192 -19.79 4.15 21.30
N VAL A 193 -19.34 4.42 20.07
CA VAL A 193 -18.98 3.40 19.07
C VAL A 193 -17.46 3.34 18.88
N ALA A 194 -16.92 2.14 18.77
CA ALA A 194 -15.49 1.91 18.54
C ALA A 194 -15.16 1.88 17.05
N SER A 195 -13.92 2.25 16.72
CA SER A 195 -13.37 2.04 15.37
C SER A 195 -13.30 0.56 15.04
N ASP A 196 -13.68 0.21 13.81
CA ASP A 196 -13.54 -1.15 13.31
C ASP A 196 -12.05 -1.51 13.11
N ARG A 197 -11.60 -2.53 13.81
CA ARG A 197 -10.22 -3.05 13.77
C ARG A 197 -10.19 -4.57 13.56
N ARG A 198 -11.26 -5.15 13.04
CA ARG A 198 -11.39 -6.61 12.86
C ARG A 198 -10.37 -7.19 11.90
N PHE A 199 -9.93 -6.40 10.91
CA PHE A 199 -8.90 -6.81 9.95
C PHE A 199 -8.06 -5.61 9.51
N VAL A 200 -6.91 -5.88 8.88
CA VAL A 200 -6.07 -4.85 8.27
C VAL A 200 -6.87 -4.15 7.16
N PRO A 201 -7.00 -2.81 7.20
CA PRO A 201 -7.81 -2.08 6.24
C PRO A 201 -7.42 -2.33 4.78
N PRO A 202 -8.39 -2.36 3.86
CA PRO A 202 -8.09 -2.49 2.44
C PRO A 202 -7.27 -1.30 1.94
N HIS A 203 -6.44 -1.55 0.93
CA HIS A 203 -5.74 -0.48 0.23
C HIS A 203 -5.51 -0.85 -1.24
N GLY A 204 -5.26 0.17 -2.04
CA GLY A 204 -4.85 0.02 -3.44
C GLY A 204 -3.54 0.74 -3.71
N VAL A 205 -2.77 0.24 -4.68
CA VAL A 205 -1.63 0.94 -5.28
C VAL A 205 -1.95 1.16 -6.75
N PHE A 206 -2.02 2.43 -7.14
CA PHE A 206 -2.51 2.85 -8.46
C PHE A 206 -1.37 2.92 -9.47
N THR A 207 -0.91 1.75 -9.84
CA THR A 207 0.16 1.52 -10.81
C THR A 207 -0.37 0.73 -12.02
N ASP A 208 0.50 0.39 -12.95
CA ASP A 208 0.26 -0.60 -13.99
C ASP A 208 1.33 -1.71 -13.84
N PRO A 209 0.90 -2.93 -13.43
CA PRO A 209 -0.44 -3.34 -13.01
C PRO A 209 -0.89 -2.72 -11.68
N GLN A 210 -2.21 -2.57 -11.48
CA GLN A 210 -2.79 -2.16 -10.20
C GLN A 210 -2.62 -3.25 -9.13
N ILE A 211 -2.55 -2.82 -7.88
CA ILE A 211 -2.57 -3.74 -6.74
C ILE A 211 -3.72 -3.35 -5.81
N ALA A 212 -4.37 -4.35 -5.21
CA ALA A 212 -5.30 -4.17 -4.11
C ALA A 212 -5.12 -5.26 -3.08
N SER A 213 -5.15 -4.89 -1.81
CA SER A 213 -4.97 -5.81 -0.69
C SER A 213 -5.93 -5.50 0.43
N VAL A 214 -6.33 -6.52 1.19
CA VAL A 214 -7.10 -6.42 2.44
C VAL A 214 -6.72 -7.56 3.36
N GLY A 215 -6.68 -7.31 4.66
CA GLY A 215 -6.43 -8.33 5.68
C GLY A 215 -4.95 -8.74 5.78
N LEU A 216 -4.73 -9.98 6.20
CA LEU A 216 -3.41 -10.52 6.48
C LEU A 216 -2.75 -11.07 5.20
N THR A 217 -1.45 -10.85 5.06
CA THR A 217 -0.64 -11.62 4.11
C THR A 217 -0.55 -13.07 4.57
N GLU A 218 -0.17 -13.99 3.66
CA GLU A 218 0.03 -15.40 4.03
C GLU A 218 1.01 -15.55 5.20
N ASP A 219 2.15 -14.88 5.14
CA ASP A 219 3.18 -14.93 6.19
C ASP A 219 2.64 -14.40 7.53
N ALA A 220 1.89 -13.30 7.51
CA ALA A 220 1.28 -12.74 8.71
C ALA A 220 0.21 -13.66 9.31
N ALA A 221 -0.61 -14.31 8.48
CA ALA A 221 -1.63 -15.26 8.93
C ALA A 221 -0.98 -16.50 9.57
N ARG A 222 0.08 -17.05 8.94
CA ARG A 222 0.84 -18.16 9.52
C ARG A 222 1.54 -17.79 10.82
N ALA A 223 2.14 -16.60 10.87
CA ALA A 223 2.80 -16.10 12.09
C ALA A 223 1.80 -15.86 13.23
N ALA A 224 0.55 -15.51 12.92
CA ALA A 224 -0.53 -15.39 13.89
C ALA A 224 -1.11 -16.74 14.38
N GLY A 225 -0.67 -17.88 13.80
CA GLY A 225 -1.05 -19.24 14.24
C GLY A 225 -2.34 -19.77 13.61
N HIS A 226 -2.82 -19.15 12.52
CA HIS A 226 -4.00 -19.65 11.80
C HIS A 226 -3.70 -20.97 11.04
N ASP A 227 -4.71 -21.80 10.87
CA ASP A 227 -4.67 -22.95 9.94
C ASP A 227 -4.94 -22.47 8.51
N VAL A 228 -3.88 -22.03 7.85
CA VAL A 228 -3.98 -21.25 6.61
C VAL A 228 -4.23 -22.12 5.39
N ALA A 229 -5.31 -21.82 4.66
CA ALA A 229 -5.53 -22.21 3.28
C ALA A 229 -5.16 -21.05 2.34
N VAL A 230 -4.49 -21.36 1.24
CA VAL A 230 -4.10 -20.36 0.22
C VAL A 230 -4.53 -20.82 -1.14
N ALA A 231 -5.07 -19.92 -1.94
CA ALA A 231 -5.33 -20.12 -3.35
C ALA A 231 -4.75 -18.96 -4.16
N VAL A 232 -4.13 -19.28 -5.28
CA VAL A 232 -3.67 -18.32 -6.28
C VAL A 232 -4.38 -18.65 -7.59
N GLN A 233 -5.08 -17.68 -8.14
CA GLN A 233 -5.79 -17.83 -9.41
C GLN A 233 -5.29 -16.80 -10.41
N GLU A 234 -4.75 -17.29 -11.53
CA GLU A 234 -4.27 -16.42 -12.61
C GLU A 234 -5.46 -15.83 -13.38
N TYR A 235 -5.36 -14.57 -13.82
CA TYR A 235 -6.37 -13.95 -14.67
C TYR A 235 -6.54 -14.69 -15.98
N ALA A 236 -5.44 -15.13 -16.59
CA ALA A 236 -5.46 -15.89 -17.85
C ALA A 236 -6.27 -17.19 -17.81
N SER A 237 -6.60 -17.71 -16.62
CA SER A 237 -7.35 -18.96 -16.47
C SER A 237 -8.87 -18.80 -16.58
N VAL A 238 -9.38 -17.57 -16.68
CA VAL A 238 -10.81 -17.30 -16.93
C VAL A 238 -11.00 -16.72 -18.33
N ALA A 239 -12.20 -16.87 -18.89
CA ALA A 239 -12.49 -16.50 -20.28
C ALA A 239 -12.15 -15.02 -20.59
N TYR A 240 -12.46 -14.10 -19.68
CA TYR A 240 -12.18 -12.68 -19.90
C TYR A 240 -10.68 -12.37 -19.82
N GLY A 241 -9.96 -12.95 -18.85
CA GLY A 241 -8.50 -12.79 -18.75
C GLY A 241 -7.77 -13.40 -19.94
N TRP A 242 -8.22 -14.55 -20.42
CA TRP A 242 -7.71 -15.14 -21.65
C TRP A 242 -7.95 -14.23 -22.87
N ALA A 243 -9.14 -13.64 -22.99
CA ALA A 243 -9.46 -12.70 -24.07
C ALA A 243 -8.63 -11.41 -24.02
N LEU A 244 -8.19 -10.98 -22.82
CA LEU A 244 -7.25 -9.86 -22.62
C LEU A 244 -5.80 -10.24 -22.98
N ASN A 245 -5.52 -11.51 -23.27
CA ASN A 245 -4.15 -12.02 -23.38
C ASN A 245 -3.34 -11.70 -22.11
N ASP A 246 -3.97 -11.91 -20.94
CA ASP A 246 -3.38 -11.57 -19.68
C ASP A 246 -2.17 -12.44 -19.33
N GLU A 247 -1.11 -11.83 -18.83
CA GLU A 247 0.10 -12.51 -18.39
C GLU A 247 0.58 -11.98 -17.05
N GLY A 248 0.64 -12.86 -16.04
CA GLY A 248 1.26 -12.57 -14.75
C GLY A 248 0.39 -11.86 -13.72
N HIS A 249 -0.90 -11.64 -14.00
CA HIS A 249 -1.82 -11.07 -13.02
C HIS A 249 -2.61 -12.16 -12.29
N CYS A 250 -2.89 -11.94 -11.00
CA CYS A 250 -3.57 -12.95 -10.18
C CYS A 250 -4.38 -12.37 -9.02
N VAL A 251 -5.25 -13.21 -8.51
CA VAL A 251 -5.88 -13.11 -7.19
C VAL A 251 -5.25 -14.14 -6.27
N LYS A 252 -4.75 -13.72 -5.12
CA LYS A 252 -4.33 -14.58 -4.01
C LYS A 252 -5.29 -14.41 -2.85
N LEU A 253 -5.89 -15.50 -2.38
CA LEU A 253 -6.75 -15.55 -1.20
C LEU A 253 -6.06 -16.30 -0.08
N VAL A 254 -6.21 -15.79 1.13
CA VAL A 254 -5.73 -16.39 2.38
C VAL A 254 -6.95 -16.61 3.29
N ALA A 255 -7.20 -17.83 3.72
CA ALA A 255 -8.33 -18.19 4.55
C ALA A 255 -7.91 -19.06 5.73
N ASP A 256 -8.73 -19.09 6.78
CA ASP A 256 -8.58 -19.98 7.92
C ASP A 256 -9.47 -21.21 7.72
N ARG A 257 -8.88 -22.41 7.71
CA ARG A 257 -9.63 -23.67 7.57
C ARG A 257 -10.59 -23.93 8.72
N ALA A 258 -10.19 -23.54 9.93
CA ALA A 258 -10.99 -23.80 11.13
C ALA A 258 -12.26 -22.94 11.18
N THR A 259 -12.16 -21.66 10.82
CA THR A 259 -13.29 -20.72 10.85
C THR A 259 -13.99 -20.59 9.51
N LYS A 260 -13.37 -21.08 8.41
CA LYS A 260 -13.83 -20.96 7.02
C LYS A 260 -13.92 -19.52 6.50
N HIS A 261 -13.34 -18.55 7.20
CA HIS A 261 -13.37 -17.15 6.82
C HIS A 261 -12.08 -16.72 6.10
N LEU A 262 -12.23 -15.74 5.23
CA LEU A 262 -11.08 -15.07 4.62
C LEU A 262 -10.32 -14.26 5.68
N LEU A 263 -9.00 -14.45 5.72
CA LEU A 263 -8.05 -13.68 6.52
C LEU A 263 -7.46 -12.54 5.73
N GLY A 264 -7.33 -12.71 4.41
CA GLY A 264 -6.80 -11.69 3.51
C GLY A 264 -7.00 -12.02 2.05
N ALA A 265 -6.89 -10.99 1.23
CA ALA A 265 -6.90 -11.09 -0.23
C ALA A 265 -5.95 -10.07 -0.84
N HIS A 266 -5.23 -10.51 -1.86
CA HIS A 266 -4.19 -9.74 -2.53
C HIS A 266 -4.34 -9.93 -4.04
N ILE A 267 -4.50 -8.84 -4.76
CA ILE A 267 -4.78 -8.85 -6.20
C ILE A 267 -3.75 -7.98 -6.91
N ILE A 268 -3.19 -8.49 -7.99
CA ILE A 268 -2.37 -7.70 -8.92
C ILE A 268 -2.94 -7.87 -10.32
N GLY A 269 -3.20 -6.76 -11.01
CA GLY A 269 -3.72 -6.75 -12.38
C GLY A 269 -4.74 -5.66 -12.65
N PRO A 270 -5.28 -5.61 -13.88
CA PRO A 270 -6.33 -4.68 -14.24
C PRO A 270 -7.52 -4.74 -13.29
N GLN A 271 -8.06 -3.57 -12.92
CA GLN A 271 -9.24 -3.44 -12.07
C GLN A 271 -9.10 -4.06 -10.66
N ALA A 272 -7.89 -4.31 -10.17
CA ALA A 272 -7.67 -4.94 -8.85
C ALA A 272 -8.47 -4.24 -7.73
N THR A 273 -8.50 -2.90 -7.72
CA THR A 273 -9.21 -2.10 -6.70
C THR A 273 -10.74 -2.21 -6.79
N LEU A 274 -11.30 -2.59 -7.94
CA LEU A 274 -12.72 -2.89 -8.10
C LEU A 274 -13.01 -4.36 -7.75
N LEU A 275 -12.17 -5.27 -8.20
CA LEU A 275 -12.34 -6.71 -7.98
C LEU A 275 -12.27 -7.10 -6.50
N ILE A 276 -11.47 -6.41 -5.69
CA ILE A 276 -11.34 -6.72 -4.27
C ILE A 276 -12.59 -6.35 -3.46
N GLN A 277 -13.47 -5.49 -3.95
CA GLN A 277 -14.59 -4.95 -3.18
C GLN A 277 -15.58 -6.01 -2.66
N PRO A 278 -16.01 -7.04 -3.44
CA PRO A 278 -16.86 -8.12 -2.90
C PRO A 278 -16.16 -8.94 -1.81
N VAL A 279 -14.83 -9.08 -1.88
CA VAL A 279 -14.04 -9.74 -0.82
C VAL A 279 -14.05 -8.91 0.47
N ILE A 280 -13.85 -7.61 0.36
CA ILE A 280 -13.95 -6.68 1.50
C ILE A 280 -15.36 -6.77 2.13
N GLN A 281 -16.40 -6.81 1.31
CA GLN A 281 -17.78 -6.96 1.79
C GLN A 281 -17.95 -8.27 2.56
N ALA A 282 -17.52 -9.41 2.01
CA ALA A 282 -17.61 -10.71 2.68
C ALA A 282 -16.89 -10.70 4.03
N MET A 283 -15.65 -10.19 4.09
CA MET A 283 -14.88 -10.05 5.33
C MET A 283 -15.59 -9.13 6.34
N SER A 284 -16.16 -8.02 5.88
CA SER A 284 -16.85 -7.04 6.75
C SER A 284 -18.16 -7.54 7.30
N THR A 285 -18.86 -8.42 6.57
CA THR A 285 -20.18 -8.96 6.96
C THR A 285 -20.11 -10.37 7.53
N GLY A 286 -18.90 -10.95 7.65
CA GLY A 286 -18.70 -12.28 8.22
C GLY A 286 -19.22 -13.41 7.33
N VAL A 287 -19.22 -13.21 6.00
CA VAL A 287 -19.58 -14.27 5.04
C VAL A 287 -18.40 -15.23 4.90
N ASP A 288 -18.66 -16.53 5.07
CA ASP A 288 -17.64 -17.57 4.93
C ASP A 288 -17.33 -17.89 3.46
N VAL A 289 -16.22 -18.60 3.25
CA VAL A 289 -15.71 -18.97 1.91
C VAL A 289 -16.72 -19.78 1.09
N PRO A 290 -17.37 -20.86 1.63
CA PRO A 290 -18.36 -21.62 0.87
C PRO A 290 -19.57 -20.78 0.46
N THR A 291 -20.07 -19.95 1.36
CA THR A 291 -21.22 -19.07 1.09
C THR A 291 -20.87 -18.03 0.05
N MET A 292 -19.70 -17.40 0.14
CA MET A 292 -19.26 -16.43 -0.86
C MET A 292 -19.09 -17.07 -2.23
N ALA A 293 -18.50 -18.29 -2.29
CA ALA A 293 -18.24 -18.98 -3.56
C ALA A 293 -19.51 -19.40 -4.29
N ARG A 294 -20.52 -19.92 -3.55
CA ARG A 294 -21.69 -20.61 -4.13
C ARG A 294 -23.03 -19.92 -3.84
N GLY A 295 -23.06 -18.94 -2.94
CA GLY A 295 -24.29 -18.26 -2.52
C GLY A 295 -24.71 -17.10 -3.42
N GLN A 296 -23.99 -16.83 -4.49
CA GLN A 296 -24.27 -15.74 -5.43
C GLN A 296 -24.03 -16.18 -6.89
N TYR A 297 -24.56 -15.41 -7.83
CA TYR A 297 -24.21 -15.57 -9.25
C TYR A 297 -22.93 -14.80 -9.57
N TRP A 298 -22.02 -15.46 -10.29
CA TRP A 298 -20.84 -14.82 -10.88
C TRP A 298 -21.10 -14.58 -12.36
N ILE A 299 -20.86 -13.34 -12.80
CA ILE A 299 -21.11 -12.98 -14.20
C ILE A 299 -20.05 -13.62 -15.10
N HIS A 300 -20.51 -14.29 -16.17
CA HIS A 300 -19.66 -14.82 -17.25
C HIS A 300 -19.95 -14.11 -18.58
N PRO A 301 -18.90 -13.68 -19.34
CA PRO A 301 -17.49 -13.64 -19.00
C PRO A 301 -17.13 -12.33 -18.26
N ALA A 302 -16.52 -12.43 -17.07
CA ALA A 302 -16.05 -11.26 -16.33
C ALA A 302 -14.81 -11.61 -15.48
N LEU A 303 -13.99 -10.61 -15.10
CA LEU A 303 -12.82 -10.84 -14.25
C LEU A 303 -13.18 -11.30 -12.83
N THR A 304 -14.43 -11.09 -12.38
CA THR A 304 -14.89 -11.58 -11.06
C THR A 304 -14.86 -13.11 -10.95
N GLU A 305 -14.88 -13.86 -12.06
CA GLU A 305 -14.70 -15.32 -12.07
C GLU A 305 -13.33 -15.76 -11.52
N VAL A 306 -12.31 -14.88 -11.58
CA VAL A 306 -11.00 -15.14 -10.96
C VAL A 306 -11.15 -15.29 -9.44
N ILE A 307 -12.01 -14.47 -8.83
CA ILE A 307 -12.30 -14.55 -7.38
C ILE A 307 -13.08 -15.82 -7.06
N GLU A 308 -14.14 -16.13 -7.85
CA GLU A 308 -14.90 -17.36 -7.68
C GLU A 308 -13.98 -18.59 -7.71
N ASN A 309 -13.16 -18.69 -8.75
CA ASN A 309 -12.26 -19.83 -8.92
C ASN A 309 -11.20 -19.90 -7.80
N ALA A 310 -10.71 -18.76 -7.32
CA ALA A 310 -9.81 -18.71 -6.18
C ALA A 310 -10.51 -19.22 -4.91
N LEU A 311 -11.75 -18.80 -4.64
CA LEU A 311 -12.54 -19.27 -3.49
C LEU A 311 -12.76 -20.80 -3.55
N LEU A 312 -13.13 -21.33 -4.72
CA LEU A 312 -13.32 -22.77 -4.92
C LEU A 312 -12.02 -23.55 -4.74
N SER A 313 -10.88 -22.96 -5.15
CA SER A 313 -9.56 -23.58 -5.05
C SER A 313 -8.98 -23.61 -3.62
N LEU A 314 -9.57 -22.89 -2.66
CA LEU A 314 -9.18 -22.98 -1.24
C LEU A 314 -9.47 -24.36 -0.63
N GLY A 315 -10.36 -25.16 -1.24
CA GLY A 315 -10.72 -26.49 -0.73
C GLY A 315 -11.41 -26.46 0.63
N ILE A 316 -12.17 -25.40 0.90
CA ILE A 316 -12.97 -25.22 2.12
C ILE A 316 -14.44 -25.49 1.77
N GLU A 317 -15.00 -26.57 2.35
CA GLU A 317 -16.38 -26.99 2.08
C GLU A 317 -17.34 -26.44 3.15
N ALA A 318 -18.64 -26.33 2.78
CA ALA A 318 -19.72 -26.06 3.72
C ALA A 318 -19.84 -27.20 4.75
N ASP A 319 -20.38 -26.90 5.91
CA ASP A 319 -20.79 -27.96 6.83
C ASP A 319 -21.93 -28.78 6.20
N ALA A 320 -21.89 -30.11 6.41
CA ALA A 320 -22.86 -31.01 5.84
C ALA A 320 -24.26 -30.85 6.44
#